data_ce55e7f918bc7268088caf89fa91bea9
#
_entry.id   ce55e7f918bc7268088caf89fa91bea9
#
_cell.length_a   1.000
_cell.length_b   1.000
_cell.length_c   1.000
_cell.angle_alpha   90.00
_cell.angle_beta   90.00
_cell.angle_gamma   90.00
#
_symmetry.space_group_name_H-M   'P 1'
#
loop_
_entity.id
_entity.type
_entity.pdbx_description
1 polymer ?
#
loop_
_entity_poly.entity_id
_entity_poly.type
_entity_poly.pdbx_seq_one_letter_code
_entity_poly.pdbx_strand_id
1 'polypeptide(L)'
;MKTEKILKIMKFFSWFAFIGLMIKAGAILVTYLLSINDAEVAKNLYEGMNLYQYLTFSFTHYTFLVMYKVILFSVEAYIAYLVIQLLKKLDMSQPFNTHVQQFMQQISKGIFYLWIIAIVHNTHMQLIGKKYDFEMYLFSSDFVFLSVIIFIFAQIVKRGIDIQSENDLTI
;
A
#
# COMPACT_ATOMS: atom_id res chain seq x y z
N MET A 1 8.51 10.33 28.26
CA MET A 1 7.81 9.10 28.74
C MET A 1 6.50 8.78 28.01
N LYS A 2 5.48 9.66 27.96
CA LYS A 2 4.24 9.35 27.20
C LYS A 2 4.49 9.17 25.70
N THR A 3 5.25 10.03 25.07
CA THR A 3 5.52 10.03 23.62
C THR A 3 6.29 8.80 23.16
N GLU A 4 7.31 8.38 23.88
CA GLU A 4 8.07 7.16 23.59
C GLU A 4 7.21 5.90 23.63
N LYS A 5 6.26 5.84 24.60
CA LYS A 5 5.31 4.72 24.68
C LYS A 5 4.39 4.69 23.45
N ILE A 6 3.92 5.85 23.00
CA ILE A 6 3.10 5.98 21.80
C ILE A 6 3.88 5.51 20.56
N LEU A 7 5.13 5.95 20.38
CA LEU A 7 5.98 5.54 19.25
C LEU A 7 6.24 4.02 19.24
N LYS A 8 6.44 3.40 20.40
CA LYS A 8 6.58 1.94 20.51
C LYS A 8 5.30 1.20 20.07
N ILE A 9 4.14 1.70 20.51
CA ILE A 9 2.83 1.13 20.13
C ILE A 9 2.61 1.27 18.61
N MET A 10 2.83 2.46 18.04
CA MET A 10 2.71 2.70 16.61
C MET A 10 3.64 1.77 15.80
N LYS A 11 4.88 1.59 16.25
CA LYS A 11 5.84 0.69 15.61
C LYS A 11 5.38 -0.77 15.67
N PHE A 12 4.80 -1.20 16.78
CA PHE A 12 4.23 -2.53 16.91
C PHE A 12 3.10 -2.76 15.91
N PHE A 13 2.13 -1.84 15.80
CA PHE A 13 1.03 -1.94 14.83
C PHE A 13 1.52 -1.88 13.38
N SER A 14 2.54 -1.08 13.09
CA SER A 14 3.13 -1.03 11.74
C SER A 14 3.79 -2.35 11.36
N TRP A 15 4.46 -3.05 12.29
CA TRP A 15 5.00 -4.38 12.06
C TRP A 15 3.89 -5.41 11.84
N PHE A 16 2.82 -5.34 12.64
CA PHE A 16 1.67 -6.23 12.48
C PHE A 16 1.00 -6.05 11.10
N ALA A 17 0.80 -4.79 10.68
CA ALA A 17 0.28 -4.46 9.36
C ALA A 17 1.19 -4.98 8.24
N PHE A 18 2.51 -4.75 8.33
CA PHE A 18 3.48 -5.22 7.35
C PHE A 18 3.42 -6.74 7.17
N ILE A 19 3.47 -7.50 8.27
CA ILE A 19 3.43 -8.97 8.24
C ILE A 19 2.10 -9.46 7.68
N GLY A 20 0.97 -8.89 8.13
CA GLY A 20 -0.37 -9.26 7.64
C GLY A 20 -0.53 -9.04 6.14
N LEU A 21 -0.04 -7.91 5.61
CA LEU A 21 -0.08 -7.61 4.18
C LEU A 21 0.82 -8.54 3.36
N MET A 22 2.00 -8.88 3.87
CA MET A 22 2.88 -9.87 3.22
C MET A 22 2.26 -11.27 3.17
N ILE A 23 1.56 -11.67 4.25
CA ILE A 23 0.81 -12.94 4.27
C ILE A 23 -0.32 -12.90 3.24
N LYS A 24 -1.09 -11.79 3.14
CA LYS A 24 -2.15 -11.64 2.13
C LYS A 24 -1.60 -11.75 0.70
N ALA A 25 -0.56 -11.02 0.38
CA ALA A 25 0.08 -11.08 -0.94
C ALA A 25 0.58 -12.50 -1.27
N GLY A 26 1.25 -13.15 -0.29
CA GLY A 26 1.76 -14.51 -0.44
C GLY A 26 0.65 -15.56 -0.59
N ALA A 27 -0.42 -15.46 0.20
CA ALA A 27 -1.56 -16.38 0.11
C ALA A 27 -2.23 -16.32 -1.27
N ILE A 28 -2.48 -15.11 -1.81
CA ILE A 28 -3.05 -14.94 -3.15
C ILE A 28 -2.12 -15.52 -4.22
N LEU A 29 -0.80 -15.30 -4.09
CA LEU A 29 0.16 -15.82 -5.04
C LEU A 29 0.20 -17.37 -5.03
N VAL A 30 0.19 -17.99 -3.83
CA VAL A 30 0.16 -19.44 -3.69
C VAL A 30 -1.13 -20.03 -4.27
N THR A 31 -2.29 -19.46 -3.94
CA THR A 31 -3.58 -19.95 -4.47
C THR A 31 -3.69 -19.73 -5.99
N TYR A 32 -3.11 -18.65 -6.52
CA TYR A 32 -2.98 -18.45 -7.97
C TYR A 32 -2.17 -19.58 -8.62
N LEU A 33 -1.01 -19.93 -8.05
CA LEU A 33 -0.18 -21.03 -8.60
C LEU A 33 -0.91 -22.37 -8.55
N LEU A 34 -1.67 -22.63 -7.47
CA LEU A 34 -2.50 -23.84 -7.37
C LEU A 34 -3.64 -23.84 -8.39
N SER A 35 -4.25 -22.69 -8.69
CA SER A 35 -5.34 -22.56 -9.65
C SER A 35 -4.92 -22.83 -11.10
N ILE A 36 -3.63 -22.81 -11.40
CA ILE A 36 -3.11 -23.21 -12.73
C ILE A 36 -3.33 -24.71 -12.99
N ASN A 37 -3.20 -25.53 -11.94
CA ASN A 37 -3.39 -26.97 -12.03
C ASN A 37 -4.84 -27.40 -11.72
N ASP A 38 -5.54 -26.67 -10.86
CA ASP A 38 -6.92 -26.92 -10.45
C ASP A 38 -7.72 -25.62 -10.49
N ALA A 39 -8.54 -25.46 -11.52
CA ALA A 39 -9.33 -24.25 -11.73
C ALA A 39 -10.35 -24.00 -10.59
N GLU A 40 -10.78 -25.04 -9.86
CA GLU A 40 -11.70 -24.91 -8.73
C GLU A 40 -11.14 -24.03 -7.60
N VAL A 41 -9.82 -23.97 -7.44
CA VAL A 41 -9.13 -23.11 -6.47
C VAL A 41 -9.44 -21.62 -6.74
N ALA A 42 -9.70 -21.24 -7.99
CA ALA A 42 -10.05 -19.85 -8.34
C ALA A 42 -11.43 -19.42 -7.81
N LYS A 43 -12.26 -20.34 -7.31
CA LYS A 43 -13.52 -20.01 -6.62
C LYS A 43 -13.33 -19.37 -5.25
N ASN A 44 -12.15 -19.55 -4.64
CA ASN A 44 -11.78 -18.91 -3.38
C ASN A 44 -10.28 -18.65 -3.34
N LEU A 45 -9.81 -17.64 -4.07
CA LEU A 45 -8.40 -17.25 -4.09
C LEU A 45 -7.93 -16.73 -2.73
N TYR A 46 -8.76 -15.92 -2.08
CA TYR A 46 -8.49 -15.38 -0.74
C TYR A 46 -9.74 -14.71 -0.17
N GLU A 47 -10.12 -15.06 1.07
CA GLU A 47 -11.24 -14.44 1.80
C GLU A 47 -12.55 -14.37 0.98
N GLY A 48 -12.89 -15.42 0.24
CA GLY A 48 -14.11 -15.51 -0.57
C GLY A 48 -14.00 -14.88 -1.96
N MET A 49 -12.84 -14.38 -2.37
CA MET A 49 -12.65 -13.82 -3.71
C MET A 49 -12.73 -14.90 -4.77
N ASN A 50 -13.81 -14.88 -5.56
CA ASN A 50 -14.09 -15.83 -6.62
C ASN A 50 -13.74 -15.22 -7.99
N LEU A 51 -12.67 -15.68 -8.60
CA LEU A 51 -12.26 -15.28 -9.95
C LEU A 51 -12.35 -16.44 -10.96
N TYR A 52 -13.12 -17.50 -10.65
CA TYR A 52 -13.28 -18.67 -11.51
C TYR A 52 -13.84 -18.31 -12.90
N GLN A 53 -14.84 -17.40 -12.96
CA GLN A 53 -15.41 -16.95 -14.21
C GLN A 53 -14.38 -16.23 -15.10
N TYR A 54 -13.47 -15.45 -14.51
CA TYR A 54 -12.39 -14.79 -15.24
C TYR A 54 -11.35 -15.80 -15.75
N LEU A 55 -11.03 -16.83 -14.96
CA LEU A 55 -10.11 -17.90 -15.35
C LEU A 55 -10.67 -18.70 -16.54
N THR A 56 -11.94 -19.11 -16.48
CA THR A 56 -12.59 -19.87 -17.57
C THR A 56 -12.81 -19.03 -18.83
N PHE A 57 -13.01 -17.72 -18.68
CA PHE A 57 -13.12 -16.78 -19.79
C PHE A 57 -11.77 -16.57 -20.49
N SER A 58 -10.71 -16.27 -19.73
CA SER A 58 -9.36 -16.01 -20.27
C SER A 58 -8.32 -16.08 -19.17
N PHE A 59 -7.39 -17.01 -19.28
CA PHE A 59 -6.25 -17.12 -18.36
C PHE A 59 -5.42 -15.83 -18.27
N THR A 60 -5.26 -15.11 -19.40
CA THR A 60 -4.53 -13.83 -19.43
C THR A 60 -5.20 -12.76 -18.59
N HIS A 61 -6.51 -12.56 -18.74
CA HIS A 61 -7.25 -11.58 -17.93
C HIS A 61 -7.25 -11.95 -16.43
N TYR A 62 -7.46 -13.23 -16.12
CA TYR A 62 -7.36 -13.76 -14.79
C TYR A 62 -6.00 -13.47 -14.14
N THR A 63 -4.91 -13.79 -14.86
CA THR A 63 -3.54 -13.52 -14.38
C THR A 63 -3.32 -12.05 -14.09
N PHE A 64 -3.73 -11.13 -14.97
CA PHE A 64 -3.60 -9.69 -14.72
C PHE A 64 -4.40 -9.24 -13.48
N LEU A 65 -5.64 -9.72 -13.31
CA LEU A 65 -6.47 -9.36 -12.16
C LEU A 65 -5.84 -9.83 -10.84
N VAL A 66 -5.29 -11.05 -10.82
CA VAL A 66 -4.58 -11.57 -9.65
C VAL A 66 -3.29 -10.78 -9.39
N MET A 67 -2.50 -10.51 -10.44
CA MET A 67 -1.24 -9.77 -10.29
C MET A 67 -1.45 -8.35 -9.77
N TYR A 68 -2.48 -7.64 -10.22
CA TYR A 68 -2.83 -6.33 -9.65
C TYR A 68 -3.07 -6.41 -8.13
N LYS A 69 -3.77 -7.44 -7.64
CA LYS A 69 -4.00 -7.63 -6.20
C LYS A 69 -2.71 -7.94 -5.44
N VAL A 70 -1.87 -8.81 -5.97
CA VAL A 70 -0.57 -9.13 -5.35
C VAL A 70 0.32 -7.88 -5.29
N ILE A 71 0.40 -7.10 -6.38
CA ILE A 71 1.18 -5.86 -6.42
C ILE A 71 0.61 -4.85 -5.41
N LEU A 72 -0.71 -4.71 -5.33
CA LEU A 72 -1.38 -3.78 -4.42
C LEU A 72 -1.01 -4.08 -2.96
N PHE A 73 -1.21 -5.31 -2.48
CA PHE A 73 -0.83 -5.71 -1.13
C PHE A 73 0.69 -5.63 -0.87
N SER A 74 1.52 -5.88 -1.90
CA SER A 74 2.97 -5.72 -1.79
C SER A 74 3.38 -4.25 -1.61
N VAL A 75 2.75 -3.32 -2.33
CA VAL A 75 2.99 -1.87 -2.17
C VAL A 75 2.46 -1.37 -0.84
N GLU A 76 1.31 -1.84 -0.36
CA GLU A 76 0.79 -1.54 0.99
C GLU A 76 1.78 -2.03 2.06
N ALA A 77 2.31 -3.24 1.93
CA ALA A 77 3.34 -3.76 2.83
C ALA A 77 4.61 -2.89 2.80
N TYR A 78 5.05 -2.46 1.62
CA TYR A 78 6.18 -1.55 1.48
C TYR A 78 5.93 -0.21 2.18
N ILE A 79 4.72 0.36 2.07
CA ILE A 79 4.34 1.58 2.80
C ILE A 79 4.40 1.34 4.32
N ALA A 80 3.86 0.22 4.81
CA ALA A 80 3.96 -0.13 6.23
C ALA A 80 5.42 -0.25 6.69
N TYR A 81 6.30 -0.81 5.87
CA TYR A 81 7.74 -0.85 6.12
C TYR A 81 8.36 0.55 6.18
N LEU A 82 8.00 1.46 5.26
CA LEU A 82 8.45 2.86 5.29
C LEU A 82 8.00 3.58 6.58
N VAL A 83 6.78 3.32 7.05
CA VAL A 83 6.30 3.84 8.34
C VAL A 83 7.16 3.31 9.50
N ILE A 84 7.53 2.03 9.49
CA ILE A 84 8.45 1.46 10.50
C ILE A 84 9.81 2.19 10.47
N GLN A 85 10.36 2.45 9.29
CA GLN A 85 11.64 3.16 9.15
C GLN A 85 11.53 4.62 9.61
N LEU A 86 10.45 5.30 9.25
CA LEU A 86 10.15 6.65 9.73
C LEU A 86 10.11 6.70 11.26
N LEU A 87 9.35 5.80 11.88
CA LEU A 87 9.24 5.72 13.35
C LEU A 87 10.56 5.35 14.05
N LYS A 88 11.49 4.69 13.36
CA LYS A 88 12.85 4.42 13.88
C LYS A 88 13.74 5.67 13.88
N LYS A 89 13.55 6.54 12.89
CA LYS A 89 14.39 7.74 12.67
C LYS A 89 13.79 9.01 13.28
N LEU A 90 12.54 8.93 13.77
CA LEU A 90 11.86 10.04 14.41
C LEU A 90 12.48 10.27 15.81
N ASP A 91 13.19 11.40 15.96
CA ASP A 91 13.65 11.92 17.23
C ASP A 91 12.76 13.08 17.63
N MET A 92 12.12 12.97 18.80
CA MET A 92 11.22 14.01 19.31
C MET A 92 11.95 15.28 19.78
N SER A 93 13.26 15.19 20.00
CA SER A 93 14.10 16.38 20.30
C SER A 93 14.43 17.18 19.03
N GLN A 94 14.49 16.48 17.87
CA GLN A 94 14.75 17.07 16.56
C GLN A 94 13.78 16.49 15.51
N PRO A 95 12.49 16.86 15.58
CA PRO A 95 11.46 16.28 14.70
C PRO A 95 11.63 16.67 13.22
N PHE A 96 12.27 17.81 12.96
CA PHE A 96 12.56 18.28 11.61
C PHE A 96 13.93 17.77 11.18
N ASN A 97 13.94 16.59 10.55
CA ASN A 97 15.16 16.03 9.99
C ASN A 97 14.91 15.46 8.58
N THR A 98 15.96 15.44 7.77
CA THR A 98 15.92 15.04 6.36
C THR A 98 15.40 13.61 6.18
N HIS A 99 15.72 12.69 7.09
CA HIS A 99 15.24 11.32 6.99
C HIS A 99 13.72 11.21 7.13
N VAL A 100 13.14 11.92 8.12
CA VAL A 100 11.69 11.97 8.32
C VAL A 100 11.01 12.52 7.07
N GLN A 101 11.51 13.64 6.54
CA GLN A 101 10.99 14.27 5.32
C GLN A 101 11.04 13.31 4.11
N GLN A 102 12.17 12.61 3.91
CA GLN A 102 12.33 11.65 2.81
C GLN A 102 11.37 10.46 2.93
N PHE A 103 11.22 9.87 4.12
CA PHE A 103 10.26 8.78 4.33
C PHE A 103 8.81 9.23 4.10
N MET A 104 8.43 10.41 4.56
CA MET A 104 7.08 10.95 4.29
C MET A 104 6.82 11.13 2.79
N GLN A 105 7.80 11.63 2.03
CA GLN A 105 7.68 11.73 0.57
C GLN A 105 7.55 10.36 -0.11
N GLN A 106 8.32 9.36 0.34
CA GLN A 106 8.24 8.00 -0.21
C GLN A 106 6.88 7.35 0.09
N ILE A 107 6.36 7.53 1.31
CA ILE A 107 5.03 7.05 1.70
C ILE A 107 3.96 7.70 0.83
N SER A 108 4.00 9.03 0.66
CA SER A 108 3.06 9.75 -0.21
C SER A 108 3.08 9.21 -1.65
N LYS A 109 4.27 9.06 -2.24
CA LYS A 109 4.41 8.47 -3.59
C LYS A 109 3.88 7.05 -3.65
N GLY A 110 4.15 6.22 -2.63
CA GLY A 110 3.64 4.86 -2.55
C GLY A 110 2.11 4.81 -2.57
N ILE A 111 1.44 5.66 -1.78
CA ILE A 111 -0.03 5.76 -1.75
C ILE A 111 -0.57 6.25 -3.11
N PHE A 112 0.12 7.18 -3.76
CA PHE A 112 -0.27 7.64 -5.10
C PHE A 112 -0.16 6.52 -6.15
N TYR A 113 0.89 5.69 -6.10
CA TYR A 113 1.01 4.53 -6.97
C TYR A 113 -0.07 3.47 -6.71
N LEU A 114 -0.44 3.24 -5.44
CA LEU A 114 -1.58 2.38 -5.09
C LEU A 114 -2.86 2.86 -5.78
N TRP A 115 -3.13 4.17 -5.76
CA TRP A 115 -4.29 4.75 -6.40
C TRP A 115 -4.30 4.50 -7.91
N ILE A 116 -3.16 4.68 -8.59
CA ILE A 116 -3.04 4.37 -10.03
C ILE A 116 -3.35 2.89 -10.29
N ILE A 117 -2.74 1.98 -9.52
CA ILE A 117 -2.94 0.54 -9.68
C ILE A 117 -4.41 0.17 -9.43
N ALA A 118 -5.05 0.76 -8.42
CA ALA A 118 -6.46 0.54 -8.12
C ALA A 118 -7.37 0.98 -9.27
N ILE A 119 -7.11 2.14 -9.90
CA ILE A 119 -7.86 2.62 -11.07
C ILE A 119 -7.69 1.64 -12.23
N VAL A 120 -6.47 1.22 -12.55
CA VAL A 120 -6.19 0.28 -13.65
C VAL A 120 -6.91 -1.05 -13.42
N HIS A 121 -6.81 -1.60 -12.20
CA HIS A 121 -7.50 -2.83 -11.82
C HIS A 121 -9.02 -2.68 -11.94
N ASN A 122 -9.59 -1.62 -11.35
CA ASN A 122 -11.03 -1.40 -11.33
C ASN A 122 -11.58 -1.21 -12.75
N THR A 123 -10.88 -0.45 -13.59
CA THR A 123 -11.25 -0.26 -14.99
C THR A 123 -11.24 -1.59 -15.75
N HIS A 124 -10.17 -2.38 -15.61
CA HIS A 124 -10.05 -3.69 -16.25
C HIS A 124 -11.17 -4.63 -15.80
N MET A 125 -11.42 -4.71 -14.49
CA MET A 125 -12.48 -5.56 -13.93
C MET A 125 -13.87 -5.12 -14.37
N GLN A 126 -14.16 -3.81 -14.43
CA GLN A 126 -15.44 -3.28 -14.89
C GLN A 126 -15.69 -3.51 -16.38
N LEU A 127 -14.67 -3.38 -17.22
CA LEU A 127 -14.80 -3.64 -18.66
C LEU A 127 -15.23 -5.07 -18.96
N ILE A 128 -14.69 -6.04 -18.22
CA ILE A 128 -15.04 -7.46 -18.39
C ILE A 128 -16.30 -7.80 -17.60
N GLY A 129 -16.35 -7.43 -16.33
CA GLY A 129 -17.44 -7.80 -15.44
C GLY A 129 -18.80 -7.29 -15.91
N LYS A 130 -18.90 -6.04 -16.36
CA LYS A 130 -20.15 -5.49 -16.90
C LYS A 130 -20.56 -6.11 -18.24
N LYS A 131 -19.57 -6.47 -19.08
CA LYS A 131 -19.86 -7.05 -20.39
C LYS A 131 -20.37 -8.48 -20.31
N TYR A 132 -19.89 -9.26 -19.33
CA TYR A 132 -20.17 -10.69 -19.20
C TYR A 132 -20.96 -11.04 -17.94
N ASP A 133 -21.41 -10.04 -17.16
CA ASP A 133 -22.11 -10.19 -15.89
C ASP A 133 -21.33 -11.02 -14.86
N PHE A 134 -20.02 -10.75 -14.75
CA PHE A 134 -19.15 -11.41 -13.78
C PHE A 134 -19.12 -10.66 -12.46
N GLU A 135 -18.90 -11.37 -11.36
CA GLU A 135 -18.72 -10.77 -10.03
C GLU A 135 -17.50 -9.86 -9.99
N MET A 136 -17.65 -8.67 -9.41
CA MET A 136 -16.60 -7.65 -9.41
C MET A 136 -16.07 -7.36 -8.01
N TYR A 137 -14.76 -7.44 -7.84
CA TYR A 137 -14.05 -7.16 -6.58
C TYR A 137 -13.22 -5.88 -6.73
N LEU A 138 -13.88 -4.73 -6.57
CA LEU A 138 -13.25 -3.42 -6.77
C LEU A 138 -12.48 -2.97 -5.53
N PHE A 139 -11.42 -2.18 -5.75
CA PHE A 139 -10.71 -1.48 -4.68
C PHE A 139 -11.29 -0.09 -4.45
N SER A 140 -11.27 0.37 -3.19
CA SER A 140 -11.51 1.80 -2.91
C SER A 140 -10.39 2.64 -3.54
N SER A 141 -10.75 3.80 -4.08
CA SER A 141 -9.82 4.79 -4.64
C SER A 141 -9.73 6.07 -3.81
N ASP A 142 -10.37 6.12 -2.64
CA ASP A 142 -10.51 7.34 -1.84
C ASP A 142 -9.21 7.76 -1.15
N PHE A 143 -8.27 6.83 -1.03
CA PHE A 143 -6.99 7.07 -0.34
C PHE A 143 -6.01 7.97 -1.10
N VAL A 144 -6.29 8.39 -2.34
CA VAL A 144 -5.47 9.39 -3.04
C VAL A 144 -5.38 10.70 -2.24
N PHE A 145 -6.46 11.09 -1.58
CA PHE A 145 -6.48 12.28 -0.74
C PHE A 145 -5.47 12.20 0.42
N LEU A 146 -5.31 11.02 1.01
CA LEU A 146 -4.28 10.77 2.03
C LEU A 146 -2.85 10.97 1.49
N SER A 147 -2.60 10.58 0.24
CA SER A 147 -1.31 10.84 -0.42
C SER A 147 -0.99 12.35 -0.45
N VAL A 148 -1.96 13.16 -0.86
CA VAL A 148 -1.79 14.63 -0.94
C VAL A 148 -1.52 15.22 0.45
N ILE A 149 -2.27 14.80 1.47
CA ILE A 149 -2.07 15.28 2.84
C ILE A 149 -0.66 14.94 3.34
N ILE A 150 -0.21 13.70 3.17
CA ILE A 150 1.13 13.29 3.63
C ILE A 150 2.22 14.05 2.85
N PHE A 151 2.01 14.31 1.56
CA PHE A 151 2.94 15.12 0.77
C PHE A 151 3.05 16.56 1.30
N ILE A 152 1.93 17.19 1.64
CA ILE A 152 1.91 18.53 2.23
C ILE A 152 2.69 18.54 3.56
N PHE A 153 2.46 17.56 4.43
CA PHE A 153 3.23 17.44 5.67
C PHE A 153 4.73 17.26 5.42
N ALA A 154 5.13 16.50 4.41
CA ALA A 154 6.53 16.36 4.03
C ALA A 154 7.16 17.70 3.59
N GLN A 155 6.39 18.58 2.90
CA GLN A 155 6.86 19.94 2.55
C GLN A 155 6.96 20.85 3.77
N ILE A 156 6.04 20.76 4.73
CA ILE A 156 6.10 21.50 6.00
C ILE A 156 7.37 21.10 6.79
N VAL A 157 7.65 19.80 6.90
CA VAL A 157 8.88 19.31 7.54
C VAL A 157 10.12 19.84 6.83
N LYS A 158 10.14 19.81 5.50
CA LYS A 158 11.23 20.39 4.70
C LYS A 158 11.45 21.86 5.04
N ARG A 159 10.38 22.66 5.06
CA ARG A 159 10.50 24.10 5.40
C ARG A 159 10.98 24.31 6.83
N GLY A 160 10.59 23.44 7.76
CA GLY A 160 11.12 23.46 9.13
C GLY A 160 12.64 23.22 9.20
N ILE A 161 13.16 22.30 8.38
CA ILE A 161 14.60 22.03 8.25
C ILE A 161 15.33 23.27 7.70
N ASP A 162 14.79 23.90 6.64
CA ASP A 162 15.39 25.09 6.03
C ASP A 162 15.50 26.23 7.06
N ILE A 163 14.42 26.52 7.80
CA ILE A 163 14.41 27.55 8.84
C ILE A 163 15.41 27.25 9.97
N GLN A 164 15.51 25.98 10.39
CA GLN A 164 16.45 25.57 11.42
C GLN A 164 17.90 25.80 10.95
N SER A 165 18.23 25.44 9.71
CA SER A 165 19.55 25.66 9.15
C SER A 165 19.91 27.15 8.96
N GLU A 166 18.93 27.99 8.61
CA GLU A 166 19.11 29.44 8.52
C GLU A 166 19.43 30.06 9.90
N ASN A 167 18.75 29.61 10.97
CA ASN A 167 18.99 30.06 12.33
C ASN A 167 20.36 29.63 12.87
N ASP A 168 20.79 28.40 12.54
CA ASP A 168 22.11 27.88 12.99
C ASP A 168 23.30 28.63 12.35
N LEU A 169 23.07 29.29 11.22
CA LEU A 169 24.07 30.12 10.51
C LEU A 169 24.15 31.57 11.04
N THR A 170 23.16 31.99 11.85
CA THR A 170 23.07 33.38 12.36
C THR A 170 23.58 33.58 13.78
N ILE A 171 24.10 32.55 14.41
CA ILE A 171 24.78 32.56 15.72
C ILE A 171 26.28 32.41 15.52
#